data_ccf064c5c0dd55a5979a081779c5ed86
#
_entry.id   ccf064c5c0dd55a5979a081779c5ed86
#
_cell.length_a   1.000
_cell.length_b   1.000
_cell.length_c   1.000
_cell.angle_alpha   90.00
_cell.angle_beta   90.00
_cell.angle_gamma   90.00
#
_symmetry.space_group_name_H-M   'P 1'
#
loop_
_entity.id
_entity.type
_entity.pdbx_description
1 polymer ?
#
loop_
_entity_poly.entity_id
_entity_poly.type
_entity_poly.pdbx_seq_one_letter_code
_entity_poly.pdbx_strand_id
1 'polypeptide(L)'
;MNDSERRLIRFVCDGDMRNAQKAVKIILNSISSKKDEQFKENMFRKLESKREFIELPYNLQHLLIAEDTEEFPEARFLLRNEEKSITQKIVAIYRASEKLNEMGIPYLPALMLYGQSGCGKTMLARYIAHKAKLPFLKIQFSSLVDSHLGQTQSNLARIFDYVRAAPCVLCFDEIDAVGMARGQKDDVGEMNRVVIAIMQEMDRLPNNVIIIGTTNRFDRIDPALTRRFPLQYELKPLCHADAEILSKRFFEYAGAQYENIAYEDHVPASTVIKECTERIVNQVLNQEDFLED
;
A
#
# COMPACT_ATOMS: atom_id res chain seq x y z
N MET A 1 -5.87 39.69 -11.18
CA MET A 1 -5.16 38.44 -11.37
C MET A 1 -3.75 38.75 -11.85
N ASN A 2 -2.74 38.38 -11.06
CA ASN A 2 -1.34 38.65 -11.37
C ASN A 2 -0.77 37.59 -12.30
N ASP A 3 0.47 37.78 -12.77
CA ASP A 3 1.10 36.86 -13.74
C ASP A 3 1.37 35.43 -13.14
N SER A 4 1.66 35.41 -11.85
CA SER A 4 1.87 34.12 -11.11
C SER A 4 0.57 33.34 -10.97
N GLU A 5 -0.56 33.99 -10.75
CA GLU A 5 -1.89 33.38 -10.70
C GLU A 5 -2.29 32.82 -12.07
N ARG A 6 -2.00 33.55 -13.17
CA ARG A 6 -2.26 33.05 -14.54
C ARG A 6 -1.42 31.81 -14.87
N ARG A 7 -0.15 31.81 -14.46
CA ARG A 7 0.74 30.64 -14.63
C ARG A 7 0.25 29.45 -13.85
N LEU A 8 -0.18 29.66 -12.59
CA LEU A 8 -0.74 28.59 -11.76
C LEU A 8 -1.96 27.95 -12.43
N ILE A 9 -2.93 28.77 -12.89
CA ILE A 9 -4.12 28.28 -13.58
C ILE A 9 -3.74 27.47 -14.81
N ARG A 10 -2.79 27.96 -15.63
CA ARG A 10 -2.32 27.22 -16.82
C ARG A 10 -1.74 25.88 -16.44
N PHE A 11 -0.80 25.81 -15.47
CA PHE A 11 -0.19 24.56 -15.04
C PHE A 11 -1.22 23.56 -14.49
N VAL A 12 -2.23 24.05 -13.75
CA VAL A 12 -3.33 23.19 -13.27
C VAL A 12 -4.16 22.66 -14.44
N CYS A 13 -4.52 23.50 -15.43
CA CYS A 13 -5.28 23.09 -16.59
C CYS A 13 -4.50 22.13 -17.51
N ASP A 14 -3.17 22.29 -17.57
CA ASP A 14 -2.29 21.42 -18.37
C ASP A 14 -1.90 20.13 -17.61
N GLY A 15 -2.36 19.94 -16.34
CA GLY A 15 -2.02 18.78 -15.50
C GLY A 15 -0.57 18.79 -15.00
N ASP A 16 0.15 19.90 -15.16
CA ASP A 16 1.55 20.03 -14.72
C ASP A 16 1.63 20.42 -13.24
N MET A 17 1.34 19.46 -12.36
CA MET A 17 1.31 19.65 -10.91
C MET A 17 2.67 20.09 -10.34
N ARG A 18 3.78 19.65 -10.95
CA ARG A 18 5.12 20.03 -10.49
C ARG A 18 5.40 21.53 -10.65
N ASN A 19 5.02 22.10 -11.78
CA ASN A 19 5.14 23.52 -12.03
C ASN A 19 4.04 24.32 -11.35
N ALA A 20 2.84 23.75 -11.16
CA ALA A 20 1.79 24.33 -10.34
C ALA A 20 2.24 24.52 -8.89
N GLN A 21 2.87 23.53 -8.26
CA GLN A 21 3.44 23.65 -6.90
C GLN A 21 4.51 24.72 -6.80
N LYS A 22 5.39 24.86 -7.82
CA LYS A 22 6.37 25.96 -7.86
C LYS A 22 5.68 27.33 -7.94
N ALA A 23 4.63 27.45 -8.76
CA ALA A 23 3.87 28.69 -8.87
C ALA A 23 3.17 29.05 -7.56
N VAL A 24 2.59 28.06 -6.85
CA VAL A 24 2.01 28.26 -5.51
C VAL A 24 3.07 28.76 -4.52
N LYS A 25 4.28 28.19 -4.49
CA LYS A 25 5.37 28.68 -3.63
C LYS A 25 5.72 30.14 -3.90
N ILE A 26 5.74 30.55 -5.16
CA ILE A 26 5.99 31.94 -5.55
C ILE A 26 4.86 32.87 -5.04
N ILE A 27 3.60 32.44 -5.20
CA ILE A 27 2.44 33.22 -4.71
C ILE A 27 2.46 33.32 -3.19
N LEU A 28 2.70 32.23 -2.47
CA LEU A 28 2.79 32.21 -1.01
C LEU A 28 3.91 33.12 -0.50
N ASN A 29 5.06 33.19 -1.19
CA ASN A 29 6.15 34.08 -0.85
C ASN A 29 5.80 35.58 -1.07
N SER A 30 4.88 35.87 -1.97
CA SER A 30 4.42 37.25 -2.23
C SER A 30 3.39 37.74 -1.20
N ILE A 31 2.85 36.87 -0.35
CA ILE A 31 1.91 37.24 0.71
C ILE A 31 2.70 37.90 1.87
N SER A 32 2.44 39.19 2.11
CA SER A 32 3.08 39.97 3.18
C SER A 32 2.14 40.35 4.33
N SER A 33 0.91 39.88 4.31
CA SER A 33 -0.10 40.15 5.34
C SER A 33 0.14 39.34 6.61
N LYS A 34 0.24 40.04 7.78
CA LYS A 34 0.34 39.35 9.08
C LYS A 34 -0.87 38.45 9.41
N LYS A 35 -2.04 38.72 8.82
CA LYS A 35 -3.25 37.90 9.02
C LYS A 35 -3.14 36.58 8.31
N ASP A 36 -2.36 36.50 7.24
CA ASP A 36 -2.23 35.28 6.40
C ASP A 36 -0.96 34.49 6.71
N GLU A 37 -0.18 34.88 7.72
CA GLU A 37 1.10 34.26 8.05
C GLU A 37 0.92 32.78 8.49
N GLN A 38 -0.11 32.55 9.31
CA GLN A 38 -0.45 31.17 9.74
C GLN A 38 -0.98 30.30 8.60
N PHE A 39 -1.74 30.88 7.68
CA PHE A 39 -2.16 30.24 6.44
C PHE A 39 -0.94 29.92 5.56
N LYS A 40 -0.05 30.87 5.38
CA LYS A 40 1.19 30.74 4.62
C LYS A 40 2.06 29.61 5.16
N GLU A 41 2.33 29.59 6.47
CA GLU A 41 3.10 28.52 7.12
C GLU A 41 2.46 27.13 6.94
N ASN A 42 1.14 27.06 7.12
CA ASN A 42 0.40 25.79 6.91
C ASN A 42 0.47 25.31 5.46
N MET A 43 0.40 26.23 4.50
CA MET A 43 0.52 25.87 3.08
C MET A 43 1.95 25.51 2.70
N PHE A 44 2.97 26.21 3.24
CA PHE A 44 4.35 25.80 3.05
C PHE A 44 4.62 24.42 3.64
N ARG A 45 4.13 24.13 4.85
CA ARG A 45 4.25 22.82 5.47
C ARG A 45 3.60 21.71 4.62
N LYS A 46 2.45 22.02 4.00
CA LYS A 46 1.78 21.10 3.05
C LYS A 46 2.53 20.94 1.72
N LEU A 47 3.23 21.98 1.25
CA LEU A 47 4.04 21.94 0.02
C LEU A 47 5.43 21.35 0.26
N GLU A 48 5.96 21.46 1.49
CA GLU A 48 7.25 20.91 1.90
C GLU A 48 7.14 19.47 2.41
N SER A 49 6.00 19.10 3.03
CA SER A 49 5.63 17.70 3.06
C SER A 49 5.57 17.31 1.59
N LYS A 50 6.54 16.52 1.14
CA LYS A 50 6.60 15.93 -0.21
C LYS A 50 5.39 15.00 -0.40
N ARG A 51 4.21 15.56 -0.40
CA ARG A 51 3.04 14.93 -0.96
C ARG A 51 3.19 15.02 -2.48
N GLU A 52 4.05 14.23 -3.04
CA GLU A 52 3.74 13.69 -4.35
C GLU A 52 2.49 12.83 -4.11
N PHE A 53 1.32 13.47 -4.04
CA PHE A 53 0.10 12.77 -4.35
C PHE A 53 0.37 12.12 -5.68
N ILE A 54 0.47 10.80 -5.69
CA ILE A 54 0.49 10.08 -6.93
C ILE A 54 -0.92 10.21 -7.48
N GLU A 55 -1.15 11.30 -8.23
CA GLU A 55 -2.32 11.37 -9.09
C GLU A 55 -2.13 10.31 -10.14
N LEU A 56 -2.80 9.18 -9.92
CA LEU A 56 -2.87 8.15 -10.94
C LEU A 56 -3.51 8.75 -12.19
N PRO A 57 -2.90 8.59 -13.35
CA PRO A 57 -3.53 8.94 -14.63
C PRO A 57 -4.95 8.37 -14.70
N TYR A 58 -5.88 9.11 -15.27
CA TYR A 58 -7.30 8.73 -15.31
C TYR A 58 -7.53 7.29 -15.81
N ASN A 59 -6.72 6.85 -16.78
CA ASN A 59 -6.76 5.50 -17.34
C ASN A 59 -6.21 4.41 -16.40
N LEU A 60 -5.63 4.75 -15.25
CA LEU A 60 -5.12 3.81 -14.25
C LEU A 60 -5.93 3.83 -12.95
N GLN A 61 -6.79 4.83 -12.71
CA GLN A 61 -7.54 4.98 -11.46
C GLN A 61 -8.48 3.80 -11.16
N HIS A 62 -8.95 3.09 -12.19
CA HIS A 62 -9.78 1.90 -12.02
C HIS A 62 -8.95 0.60 -11.88
N LEU A 63 -7.65 0.64 -12.18
CA LEU A 63 -6.74 -0.52 -12.13
C LEU A 63 -5.85 -0.53 -10.89
N LEU A 64 -5.54 0.66 -10.36
CA LEU A 64 -4.65 0.85 -9.23
C LEU A 64 -5.33 1.68 -8.14
N ILE A 65 -5.08 1.31 -6.89
CA ILE A 65 -5.34 2.16 -5.73
C ILE A 65 -3.99 2.69 -5.27
N ALA A 66 -3.84 4.02 -5.23
CA ALA A 66 -2.69 4.67 -4.65
C ALA A 66 -3.02 5.09 -3.22
N GLU A 67 -2.14 4.75 -2.28
CA GLU A 67 -2.28 5.12 -0.88
C GLU A 67 -1.03 5.88 -0.44
N ASP A 68 -1.26 6.97 0.29
CA ASP A 68 -0.19 7.66 1.01
C ASP A 68 0.21 6.82 2.22
N THR A 69 1.51 6.64 2.40
CA THR A 69 2.08 5.86 3.49
C THR A 69 2.80 6.70 4.54
N GLU A 70 2.74 8.03 4.47
CA GLU A 70 3.37 8.91 5.46
C GLU A 70 2.75 8.71 6.85
N GLU A 71 1.43 8.59 6.92
CA GLU A 71 0.69 8.28 8.14
C GLU A 71 0.32 6.78 8.15
N PHE A 72 1.09 6.00 8.90
CA PHE A 72 0.78 4.59 9.11
C PHE A 72 0.04 4.40 10.44
N PRO A 73 -1.10 3.68 10.47
CA PRO A 73 -1.90 3.49 11.68
C PRO A 73 -1.24 2.45 12.61
N GLU A 74 -0.17 2.82 13.30
CA GLU A 74 0.61 1.91 14.17
C GLU A 74 -0.24 1.26 15.27
N ALA A 75 -1.30 1.94 15.73
CA ALA A 75 -2.20 1.42 16.75
C ALA A 75 -2.99 0.18 16.29
N ARG A 76 -3.19 0.02 15.01
CA ARG A 76 -3.98 -1.08 14.41
C ARG A 76 -3.09 -2.23 13.91
N PHE A 77 -1.79 -2.17 14.17
CA PHE A 77 -0.84 -3.15 13.66
C PHE A 77 0.21 -3.48 14.71
N LEU A 78 0.32 -4.76 15.04
CA LEU A 78 1.38 -5.28 15.90
C LEU A 78 2.51 -5.81 15.00
N LEU A 79 3.68 -5.22 15.14
CA LEU A 79 4.87 -5.64 14.40
C LEU A 79 5.77 -6.49 15.31
N ARG A 80 5.83 -7.78 15.03
CA ARG A 80 6.69 -8.74 15.73
C ARG A 80 8.14 -8.65 15.24
N ASN A 81 9.07 -9.25 15.95
CA ASN A 81 10.51 -9.16 15.62
C ASN A 81 10.85 -9.76 14.25
N GLU A 82 10.18 -10.84 13.88
CA GLU A 82 10.36 -11.47 12.56
C GLU A 82 9.87 -10.56 11.42
N GLU A 83 8.74 -9.88 11.60
CA GLU A 83 8.19 -8.92 10.64
C GLU A 83 9.06 -7.66 10.54
N LYS A 84 9.67 -7.23 11.66
CA LYS A 84 10.70 -6.17 11.64
C LYS A 84 11.90 -6.59 10.81
N SER A 85 12.38 -7.80 11.01
CA SER A 85 13.56 -8.34 10.32
C SER A 85 13.32 -8.42 8.80
N ILE A 86 12.18 -8.99 8.36
CA ILE A 86 11.88 -9.08 6.93
C ILE A 86 11.67 -7.70 6.29
N THR A 87 11.03 -6.76 7.03
CA THR A 87 10.88 -5.36 6.59
C THR A 87 12.23 -4.69 6.40
N GLN A 88 13.13 -4.80 7.39
CA GLN A 88 14.47 -4.25 7.30
C GLN A 88 15.25 -4.83 6.12
N LYS A 89 15.14 -6.14 5.90
CA LYS A 89 15.82 -6.84 4.82
C LYS A 89 15.38 -6.33 3.44
N ILE A 90 14.07 -6.26 3.17
CA ILE A 90 13.58 -5.83 1.87
C ILE A 90 13.88 -4.35 1.59
N VAL A 91 13.75 -3.49 2.62
CA VAL A 91 14.09 -2.06 2.50
C VAL A 91 15.61 -1.88 2.29
N ALA A 92 16.45 -2.68 2.94
CA ALA A 92 17.90 -2.64 2.72
C ALA A 92 18.28 -3.07 1.30
N ILE A 93 17.65 -4.12 0.76
CA ILE A 93 17.85 -4.56 -0.64
C ILE A 93 17.44 -3.45 -1.61
N TYR A 94 16.28 -2.83 -1.39
CA TYR A 94 15.83 -1.70 -2.19
C TYR A 94 16.85 -0.55 -2.19
N ARG A 95 17.35 -0.17 -1.02
CA ARG A 95 18.36 0.90 -0.89
C ARG A 95 19.71 0.54 -1.53
N ALA A 96 20.03 -0.73 -1.58
CA ALA A 96 21.25 -1.24 -2.21
C ALA A 96 21.11 -1.47 -3.73
N SER A 97 19.91 -1.26 -4.29
CA SER A 97 19.60 -1.63 -5.68
C SER A 97 20.51 -0.95 -6.71
N GLU A 98 20.83 0.33 -6.52
CA GLU A 98 21.73 1.07 -7.40
C GLU A 98 23.13 0.45 -7.41
N LYS A 99 23.69 0.18 -6.24
CA LYS A 99 24.99 -0.46 -6.09
C LYS A 99 25.03 -1.88 -6.68
N LEU A 100 23.95 -2.64 -6.52
CA LEU A 100 23.82 -3.97 -7.12
C LEU A 100 23.82 -3.88 -8.66
N ASN A 101 23.13 -2.88 -9.21
CA ASN A 101 23.14 -2.62 -10.65
C ASN A 101 24.55 -2.26 -11.18
N GLU A 102 25.28 -1.41 -10.47
CA GLU A 102 26.68 -1.06 -10.81
C GLU A 102 27.61 -2.29 -10.82
N MET A 103 27.32 -3.26 -9.95
CA MET A 103 28.04 -4.55 -9.90
C MET A 103 27.57 -5.56 -10.96
N GLY A 104 26.57 -5.20 -11.79
CA GLY A 104 25.99 -6.11 -12.78
C GLY A 104 25.14 -7.23 -12.18
N ILE A 105 24.63 -7.06 -10.95
CA ILE A 105 23.79 -8.02 -10.25
C ILE A 105 22.35 -7.47 -10.21
N PRO A 106 21.51 -7.77 -11.22
CA PRO A 106 20.13 -7.36 -11.20
C PRO A 106 19.38 -8.16 -10.12
N TYR A 107 18.83 -7.47 -9.13
CA TYR A 107 18.06 -8.10 -8.06
C TYR A 107 16.80 -7.30 -7.78
N LEU A 108 15.66 -7.82 -8.22
CA LEU A 108 14.36 -7.21 -7.95
C LEU A 108 13.99 -7.41 -6.47
N PRO A 109 13.75 -6.33 -5.69
CA PRO A 109 13.23 -6.44 -4.34
C PRO A 109 11.79 -6.95 -4.37
N ALA A 110 11.59 -8.27 -4.27
CA ALA A 110 10.26 -8.86 -4.30
C ALA A 110 10.04 -9.78 -3.09
N LEU A 111 8.87 -9.63 -2.45
CA LEU A 111 8.48 -10.35 -1.23
C LEU A 111 7.08 -10.92 -1.39
N MET A 112 6.93 -12.24 -1.17
CA MET A 112 5.63 -12.90 -1.04
C MET A 112 5.25 -13.01 0.43
N LEU A 113 4.12 -12.41 0.79
CA LEU A 113 3.49 -12.51 2.12
C LEU A 113 2.34 -13.51 2.04
N TYR A 114 2.39 -14.56 2.82
CA TYR A 114 1.34 -15.57 2.83
C TYR A 114 0.90 -15.93 4.24
N GLY A 115 -0.21 -16.63 4.38
CA GLY A 115 -0.80 -17.03 5.65
C GLY A 115 -2.30 -16.82 5.69
N GLN A 116 -2.91 -17.15 6.81
CA GLN A 116 -4.36 -17.09 7.01
C GLN A 116 -4.93 -15.69 6.73
N SER A 117 -6.19 -15.61 6.27
CA SER A 117 -6.89 -14.35 6.11
C SER A 117 -6.98 -13.59 7.43
N GLY A 118 -6.88 -12.26 7.38
CA GLY A 118 -6.95 -11.41 8.57
C GLY A 118 -5.68 -11.31 9.41
N CYS A 119 -4.57 -11.99 9.05
CA CYS A 119 -3.31 -11.89 9.79
C CYS A 119 -2.52 -10.60 9.58
N GLY A 120 -2.94 -9.72 8.65
CA GLY A 120 -2.30 -8.42 8.45
C GLY A 120 -1.31 -8.32 7.28
N LYS A 121 -1.36 -9.23 6.30
CA LYS A 121 -0.47 -9.24 5.13
C LYS A 121 -0.43 -7.91 4.37
N THR A 122 -1.58 -7.37 4.02
CA THR A 122 -1.71 -6.07 3.33
C THR A 122 -1.23 -4.92 4.23
N MET A 123 -1.45 -5.01 5.54
CA MET A 123 -0.93 -4.02 6.50
C MET A 123 0.60 -4.06 6.58
N LEU A 124 1.22 -5.25 6.57
CA LEU A 124 2.68 -5.36 6.52
C LEU A 124 3.24 -4.81 5.19
N ALA A 125 2.56 -5.03 4.07
CA ALA A 125 2.94 -4.44 2.79
C ALA A 125 2.94 -2.91 2.83
N ARG A 126 1.89 -2.29 3.40
CA ARG A 126 1.81 -0.84 3.65
C ARG A 126 2.90 -0.34 4.59
N TYR A 127 3.17 -1.10 5.66
CA TYR A 127 4.24 -0.77 6.60
C TYR A 127 5.63 -0.77 5.94
N ILE A 128 5.89 -1.73 5.03
CA ILE A 128 7.12 -1.76 4.23
C ILE A 128 7.22 -0.48 3.38
N ALA A 129 6.14 -0.06 2.73
CA ALA A 129 6.10 1.16 1.94
C ALA A 129 6.37 2.40 2.80
N HIS A 130 5.75 2.49 3.99
CA HIS A 130 6.01 3.54 4.97
C HIS A 130 7.48 3.60 5.37
N LYS A 131 8.11 2.46 5.71
CA LYS A 131 9.53 2.40 6.09
C LYS A 131 10.49 2.65 4.93
N ALA A 132 10.11 2.31 3.72
CA ALA A 132 10.85 2.65 2.51
C ALA A 132 10.67 4.12 2.09
N LYS A 133 9.67 4.82 2.62
CA LYS A 133 9.22 6.17 2.21
C LYS A 133 8.82 6.21 0.74
N LEU A 134 8.14 5.17 0.32
CA LEU A 134 7.65 5.00 -1.04
C LEU A 134 6.12 4.99 -1.03
N PRO A 135 5.50 5.51 -2.09
CA PRO A 135 4.08 5.36 -2.29
C PRO A 135 3.69 3.88 -2.42
N PHE A 136 2.50 3.55 -1.93
CA PHE A 136 1.93 2.22 -2.01
C PHE A 136 0.88 2.16 -3.12
N LEU A 137 1.11 1.31 -4.09
CA LEU A 137 0.21 1.06 -5.22
C LEU A 137 -0.33 -0.36 -5.12
N LYS A 138 -1.66 -0.50 -5.07
CA LYS A 138 -2.32 -1.80 -5.03
C LYS A 138 -3.06 -2.07 -6.34
N ILE A 139 -2.82 -3.22 -6.95
CA ILE A 139 -3.54 -3.65 -8.15
C ILE A 139 -4.94 -4.15 -7.78
N GLN A 140 -5.93 -3.69 -8.53
CA GLN A 140 -7.31 -4.16 -8.45
C GLN A 140 -7.54 -5.29 -9.48
N PHE A 141 -7.34 -6.53 -9.07
CA PHE A 141 -7.50 -7.69 -9.96
C PHE A 141 -8.93 -7.86 -10.50
N SER A 142 -9.96 -7.49 -9.75
CA SER A 142 -11.34 -7.50 -10.22
C SER A 142 -11.52 -6.65 -11.48
N SER A 143 -11.02 -5.42 -11.45
CA SER A 143 -11.10 -4.51 -12.61
C SER A 143 -10.16 -4.92 -13.76
N LEU A 144 -9.11 -5.68 -13.45
CA LEU A 144 -8.16 -6.16 -14.44
C LEU A 144 -8.73 -7.31 -15.28
N VAL A 145 -9.48 -8.24 -14.65
CA VAL A 145 -10.01 -9.45 -15.28
C VAL A 145 -11.35 -9.21 -15.98
N ASP A 146 -12.16 -8.26 -15.50
CA ASP A 146 -13.46 -7.90 -16.13
C ASP A 146 -13.33 -7.24 -17.51
N SER A 147 -12.13 -6.93 -17.95
CA SER A 147 -11.87 -6.37 -19.27
C SER A 147 -11.81 -7.47 -20.33
N HIS A 148 -12.46 -7.25 -21.46
CA HIS A 148 -12.48 -8.20 -22.60
C HIS A 148 -11.09 -8.73 -22.96
N LEU A 149 -11.03 -9.98 -23.44
CA LEU A 149 -9.84 -10.65 -23.99
C LEU A 149 -8.93 -9.69 -24.78
N GLY A 150 -7.69 -9.50 -24.32
CA GLY A 150 -6.72 -8.58 -24.91
C GLY A 150 -6.58 -7.23 -24.17
N GLN A 151 -7.58 -6.77 -23.42
CA GLN A 151 -7.44 -5.56 -22.61
C GLN A 151 -6.62 -5.82 -21.33
N THR A 152 -6.72 -7.01 -20.74
CA THR A 152 -5.99 -7.39 -19.53
C THR A 152 -4.48 -7.25 -19.70
N GLN A 153 -3.90 -7.74 -20.82
CA GLN A 153 -2.47 -7.58 -21.10
C GLN A 153 -2.10 -6.12 -21.32
N SER A 154 -2.93 -5.36 -22.06
CA SER A 154 -2.72 -3.93 -22.28
C SER A 154 -2.80 -3.13 -20.98
N ASN A 155 -3.73 -3.47 -20.10
CA ASN A 155 -3.87 -2.84 -18.79
C ASN A 155 -2.66 -3.15 -17.89
N LEU A 156 -2.20 -4.39 -17.87
CA LEU A 156 -0.96 -4.77 -17.18
C LEU A 156 0.23 -3.97 -17.70
N ALA A 157 0.43 -3.93 -19.01
CA ALA A 157 1.52 -3.17 -19.60
C ALA A 157 1.48 -1.69 -19.18
N ARG A 158 0.31 -1.04 -19.17
CA ARG A 158 0.15 0.35 -18.71
C ARG A 158 0.49 0.52 -17.24
N ILE A 159 0.07 -0.42 -16.37
CA ILE A 159 0.43 -0.41 -14.95
C ILE A 159 1.95 -0.47 -14.80
N PHE A 160 2.60 -1.43 -15.47
CA PHE A 160 4.03 -1.61 -15.35
C PHE A 160 4.84 -0.47 -16.00
N ASP A 161 4.36 0.13 -17.10
CA ASP A 161 4.97 1.34 -17.68
C ASP A 161 4.95 2.51 -16.69
N TYR A 162 3.84 2.69 -15.98
CA TYR A 162 3.72 3.70 -14.94
C TYR A 162 4.67 3.42 -13.78
N VAL A 163 4.72 2.19 -13.30
CA VAL A 163 5.57 1.76 -12.18
C VAL A 163 7.06 1.89 -12.52
N ARG A 164 7.46 1.66 -13.79
CA ARG A 164 8.86 1.87 -14.23
C ARG A 164 9.29 3.33 -14.15
N ALA A 165 8.37 4.25 -14.29
CA ALA A 165 8.67 5.68 -14.35
C ALA A 165 8.96 6.31 -12.98
N ALA A 166 8.50 5.69 -11.87
CA ALA A 166 8.64 6.25 -10.53
C ALA A 166 8.85 5.16 -9.46
N PRO A 167 9.73 5.40 -8.47
CA PRO A 167 9.91 4.47 -7.34
C PRO A 167 8.61 4.30 -6.56
N CYS A 168 8.22 3.07 -6.30
CA CYS A 168 7.01 2.75 -5.53
C CYS A 168 7.09 1.35 -4.92
N VAL A 169 6.12 1.03 -4.07
CA VAL A 169 5.79 -0.35 -3.68
C VAL A 169 4.57 -0.77 -4.46
N LEU A 170 4.70 -1.75 -5.36
CA LEU A 170 3.59 -2.34 -6.09
C LEU A 170 3.12 -3.59 -5.38
N CYS A 171 1.86 -3.62 -4.95
CA CYS A 171 1.25 -4.73 -4.24
C CYS A 171 0.26 -5.48 -5.13
N PHE A 172 0.50 -6.76 -5.30
CA PHE A 172 -0.42 -7.75 -5.84
C PHE A 172 -1.22 -8.34 -4.66
N ASP A 173 -2.27 -7.65 -4.25
CA ASP A 173 -3.09 -8.07 -3.12
C ASP A 173 -4.00 -9.24 -3.56
N GLU A 174 -4.02 -10.34 -2.79
CA GLU A 174 -4.75 -11.56 -3.12
C GLU A 174 -4.40 -12.12 -4.51
N ILE A 175 -3.10 -12.25 -4.80
CA ILE A 175 -2.59 -12.71 -6.10
C ILE A 175 -3.11 -14.11 -6.49
N ASP A 176 -3.61 -14.88 -5.53
CA ASP A 176 -4.30 -16.17 -5.75
C ASP A 176 -5.57 -16.02 -6.58
N ALA A 177 -6.18 -14.83 -6.64
CA ALA A 177 -7.30 -14.56 -7.55
C ALA A 177 -6.96 -14.81 -9.03
N VAL A 178 -5.68 -14.66 -9.40
CA VAL A 178 -5.20 -14.86 -10.78
C VAL A 178 -4.06 -15.87 -10.88
N GLY A 179 -3.35 -16.12 -9.78
CA GLY A 179 -2.10 -16.89 -9.73
C GLY A 179 -2.25 -18.38 -9.46
N MET A 180 -3.45 -18.97 -9.54
CA MET A 180 -3.67 -20.38 -9.22
C MET A 180 -2.96 -21.32 -10.19
N ALA A 181 -2.38 -22.41 -9.64
CA ALA A 181 -1.76 -23.47 -10.41
C ALA A 181 -2.79 -24.26 -11.24
N ARG A 182 -2.35 -24.74 -12.39
CA ARG A 182 -3.13 -25.42 -13.43
C ARG A 182 -3.95 -26.61 -12.93
N GLY A 183 -5.27 -26.63 -13.16
CA GLY A 183 -6.04 -27.86 -12.84
C GLY A 183 -7.57 -27.80 -12.84
N GLN A 184 -8.24 -26.66 -13.07
CA GLN A 184 -9.70 -26.61 -13.19
C GLN A 184 -10.12 -26.15 -14.59
N LYS A 185 -11.15 -26.83 -15.14
CA LYS A 185 -11.62 -26.68 -16.52
C LYS A 185 -12.34 -25.32 -16.71
N ASP A 186 -12.18 -24.77 -17.89
CA ASP A 186 -12.90 -23.70 -18.58
C ASP A 186 -12.44 -22.25 -18.48
N ASP A 187 -11.84 -21.73 -17.37
CA ASP A 187 -11.27 -20.36 -17.29
C ASP A 187 -9.74 -20.33 -17.31
N VAL A 188 -9.12 -21.50 -17.40
CA VAL A 188 -7.67 -21.73 -17.19
C VAL A 188 -6.79 -21.02 -18.22
N GLY A 189 -7.31 -20.76 -19.40
CA GLY A 189 -6.53 -20.15 -20.50
C GLY A 189 -6.22 -18.66 -20.29
N GLU A 190 -7.17 -17.92 -19.74
CA GLU A 190 -7.05 -16.46 -19.59
C GLU A 190 -6.24 -16.11 -18.32
N MET A 191 -6.54 -16.74 -17.20
CA MET A 191 -5.79 -16.53 -15.96
C MET A 191 -4.32 -16.93 -16.11
N ASN A 192 -4.01 -18.02 -16.82
CA ASN A 192 -2.62 -18.38 -17.11
C ASN A 192 -1.89 -17.31 -17.95
N ARG A 193 -2.58 -16.67 -18.89
CA ARG A 193 -2.00 -15.59 -19.69
C ARG A 193 -1.70 -14.35 -18.84
N VAL A 194 -2.57 -14.03 -17.87
CA VAL A 194 -2.35 -12.94 -16.91
C VAL A 194 -1.11 -13.21 -16.06
N VAL A 195 -0.98 -14.41 -15.51
CA VAL A 195 0.21 -14.82 -14.72
C VAL A 195 1.49 -14.74 -15.55
N ILE A 196 1.47 -15.23 -16.78
CA ILE A 196 2.61 -15.14 -17.70
C ILE A 196 2.96 -13.68 -17.99
N ALA A 197 1.95 -12.82 -18.23
CA ALA A 197 2.17 -11.40 -18.47
C ALA A 197 2.77 -10.71 -17.24
N ILE A 198 2.26 -10.98 -16.04
CA ILE A 198 2.83 -10.46 -14.78
C ILE A 198 4.30 -10.87 -14.67
N MET A 199 4.61 -12.15 -14.87
CA MET A 199 6.00 -12.64 -14.78
C MET A 199 6.92 -11.95 -15.79
N GLN A 200 6.48 -11.77 -17.05
CA GLN A 200 7.23 -11.08 -18.08
C GLN A 200 7.48 -9.62 -17.75
N GLU A 201 6.47 -8.95 -17.19
CA GLU A 201 6.61 -7.56 -16.79
C GLU A 201 7.50 -7.41 -15.54
N MET A 202 7.42 -8.33 -14.56
CA MET A 202 8.34 -8.36 -13.41
C MET A 202 9.80 -8.53 -13.85
N ASP A 203 10.06 -9.39 -14.84
CA ASP A 203 11.41 -9.63 -15.37
C ASP A 203 12.02 -8.39 -16.05
N ARG A 204 11.21 -7.39 -16.39
CA ARG A 204 11.61 -6.12 -17.04
C ARG A 204 11.66 -4.92 -16.11
N LEU A 205 11.26 -5.10 -14.83
CA LEU A 205 11.24 -4.00 -13.88
C LEU A 205 12.66 -3.58 -13.48
N PRO A 206 12.89 -2.27 -13.31
CA PRO A 206 14.10 -1.78 -12.70
C PRO A 206 14.10 -2.10 -11.19
N ASN A 207 15.28 -2.14 -10.59
CA ASN A 207 15.45 -2.48 -9.18
C ASN A 207 15.02 -1.35 -8.21
N ASN A 208 14.48 -0.25 -8.71
CA ASN A 208 13.98 0.89 -7.93
C ASN A 208 12.50 0.74 -7.52
N VAL A 209 11.93 -0.44 -7.69
CA VAL A 209 10.56 -0.78 -7.31
C VAL A 209 10.59 -1.94 -6.32
N ILE A 210 9.78 -1.88 -5.28
CA ILE A 210 9.53 -3.03 -4.39
C ILE A 210 8.25 -3.71 -4.84
N ILE A 211 8.31 -5.02 -5.06
CA ILE A 211 7.13 -5.83 -5.39
C ILE A 211 6.71 -6.64 -4.16
N ILE A 212 5.43 -6.56 -3.81
CA ILE A 212 4.87 -7.39 -2.73
C ILE A 212 3.68 -8.17 -3.28
N GLY A 213 3.72 -9.48 -3.16
CA GLY A 213 2.56 -10.34 -3.37
C GLY A 213 1.94 -10.74 -2.04
N THR A 214 0.61 -10.74 -1.93
CA THR A 214 -0.08 -11.33 -0.79
C THR A 214 -0.98 -12.48 -1.24
N THR A 215 -1.08 -13.54 -0.44
CA THR A 215 -1.97 -14.67 -0.73
C THR A 215 -2.42 -15.39 0.54
N ASN A 216 -3.64 -15.92 0.50
CA ASN A 216 -4.17 -16.83 1.51
C ASN A 216 -3.95 -18.32 1.13
N ARG A 217 -3.51 -18.58 -0.11
CA ARG A 217 -3.45 -19.91 -0.72
C ARG A 217 -2.09 -20.14 -1.40
N PHE A 218 -1.01 -19.98 -0.60
CA PHE A 218 0.36 -20.12 -1.11
C PHE A 218 0.61 -21.48 -1.78
N ASP A 219 -0.02 -22.53 -1.26
CA ASP A 219 0.00 -23.88 -1.80
C ASP A 219 -0.53 -24.01 -3.24
N ARG A 220 -1.33 -23.03 -3.69
CA ARG A 220 -1.96 -23.00 -5.01
C ARG A 220 -1.32 -22.04 -6.00
N ILE A 221 -0.35 -21.25 -5.57
CA ILE A 221 0.34 -20.32 -6.46
C ILE A 221 1.26 -21.09 -7.42
N ASP A 222 1.27 -20.67 -8.69
CA ASP A 222 2.17 -21.22 -9.70
C ASP A 222 3.64 -21.14 -9.24
N PRO A 223 4.37 -22.27 -9.20
CA PRO A 223 5.78 -22.27 -8.80
C PRO A 223 6.66 -21.34 -9.63
N ALA A 224 6.32 -21.08 -10.91
CA ALA A 224 7.07 -20.15 -11.74
C ALA A 224 6.90 -18.70 -11.26
N LEU A 225 5.69 -18.33 -10.81
CA LEU A 225 5.43 -17.03 -10.20
C LEU A 225 6.12 -16.91 -8.83
N THR A 226 6.04 -17.96 -8.00
CA THR A 226 6.68 -17.99 -6.67
C THR A 226 8.18 -17.76 -6.75
N ARG A 227 8.87 -18.28 -7.78
CA ARG A 227 10.32 -18.07 -7.99
C ARG A 227 10.72 -16.63 -8.23
N ARG A 228 9.80 -15.76 -8.63
CA ARG A 228 10.04 -14.32 -8.81
C ARG A 228 9.95 -13.51 -7.53
N PHE A 229 9.58 -14.17 -6.44
CA PHE A 229 9.60 -13.62 -5.09
C PHE A 229 10.70 -14.31 -4.28
N PRO A 230 11.95 -13.81 -4.35
CA PRO A 230 13.10 -14.40 -3.66
C PRO A 230 12.98 -14.35 -2.14
N LEU A 231 12.16 -13.42 -1.63
CA LEU A 231 11.79 -13.38 -0.23
C LEU A 231 10.36 -13.89 -0.06
N GLN A 232 10.18 -14.77 0.92
CA GLN A 232 8.88 -15.35 1.25
C GLN A 232 8.73 -15.32 2.77
N TYR A 233 7.57 -14.88 3.25
CA TYR A 233 7.32 -14.79 4.68
C TYR A 233 5.88 -15.17 5.02
N GLU A 234 5.72 -16.07 5.98
CA GLU A 234 4.42 -16.48 6.50
C GLU A 234 3.99 -15.59 7.66
N LEU A 235 2.88 -14.88 7.51
CA LEU A 235 2.24 -14.20 8.63
C LEU A 235 1.33 -15.18 9.36
N LYS A 236 1.74 -15.50 10.59
CA LYS A 236 0.96 -16.36 11.48
C LYS A 236 -0.07 -15.55 12.26
N PRO A 237 -1.19 -16.15 12.66
CA PRO A 237 -2.11 -15.57 13.63
C PRO A 237 -1.37 -15.15 14.93
N LEU A 238 -2.00 -14.28 15.70
CA LEU A 238 -1.44 -13.79 16.96
C LEU A 238 -1.56 -14.86 18.03
N CYS A 239 -0.54 -14.98 18.90
CA CYS A 239 -0.70 -15.69 20.15
C CYS A 239 -1.49 -14.82 21.15
N HIS A 240 -1.96 -15.41 22.24
CA HIS A 240 -2.71 -14.72 23.30
C HIS A 240 -2.03 -13.41 23.73
N ALA A 241 -0.73 -13.45 24.04
CA ALA A 241 0.02 -12.28 24.51
C ALA A 241 0.08 -11.16 23.45
N ASP A 242 0.30 -11.49 22.18
CA ASP A 242 0.33 -10.53 21.08
C ASP A 242 -1.06 -9.91 20.84
N ALA A 243 -2.12 -10.70 20.94
CA ALA A 243 -3.49 -10.23 20.82
C ALA A 243 -3.86 -9.25 21.93
N GLU A 244 -3.45 -9.53 23.16
CA GLU A 244 -3.65 -8.64 24.30
C GLU A 244 -2.90 -7.31 24.14
N ILE A 245 -1.66 -7.34 23.68
CA ILE A 245 -0.86 -6.13 23.39
C ILE A 245 -1.53 -5.29 22.30
N LEU A 246 -2.01 -5.92 21.22
CA LEU A 246 -2.70 -5.22 20.14
C LEU A 246 -4.01 -4.59 20.65
N SER A 247 -4.79 -5.33 21.44
CA SER A 247 -6.03 -4.86 22.05
C SER A 247 -5.80 -3.63 22.93
N LYS A 248 -4.88 -3.69 23.88
CA LYS A 248 -4.53 -2.57 24.77
C LYS A 248 -4.16 -1.32 23.98
N ARG A 249 -3.28 -1.47 22.98
CA ARG A 249 -2.84 -0.37 22.12
C ARG A 249 -4.00 0.25 21.34
N PHE A 250 -4.94 -0.57 20.89
CA PHE A 250 -6.07 -0.09 20.11
C PHE A 250 -7.07 0.70 20.96
N PHE A 251 -7.37 0.26 22.20
CA PHE A 251 -8.18 1.01 23.16
C PHE A 251 -7.50 2.34 23.54
N GLU A 252 -6.21 2.33 23.81
CA GLU A 252 -5.43 3.54 24.12
C GLU A 252 -5.49 4.55 22.98
N TYR A 253 -5.32 4.10 21.75
CA TYR A 253 -5.42 4.95 20.57
C TYR A 253 -6.81 5.58 20.41
N ALA A 254 -7.86 4.84 20.72
CA ALA A 254 -9.24 5.32 20.64
C ALA A 254 -9.60 6.23 21.83
N GLY A 255 -8.77 6.35 22.86
CA GLY A 255 -9.09 7.07 24.07
C GLY A 255 -10.22 6.42 24.90
N ALA A 256 -10.47 5.12 24.67
CA ALA A 256 -11.55 4.37 25.31
C ALA A 256 -11.05 3.61 26.54
N GLN A 257 -11.96 3.29 27.47
CA GLN A 257 -11.63 2.50 28.64
C GLN A 257 -11.30 1.06 28.21
N TYR A 258 -10.12 0.57 28.61
CA TYR A 258 -9.73 -0.81 28.30
C TYR A 258 -10.66 -1.82 28.96
N GLU A 259 -11.16 -2.73 28.14
CA GLU A 259 -11.89 -3.91 28.57
C GLU A 259 -11.02 -5.15 28.30
N ASN A 260 -10.91 -6.03 29.29
CA ASN A 260 -10.16 -7.27 29.11
C ASN A 260 -10.96 -8.22 28.23
N ILE A 261 -10.37 -8.61 27.12
CA ILE A 261 -10.93 -9.57 26.16
C ILE A 261 -10.04 -10.82 26.24
N ALA A 262 -10.65 -11.96 26.54
CA ALA A 262 -9.94 -13.25 26.53
C ALA A 262 -9.76 -13.72 25.08
N TYR A 263 -8.52 -13.81 24.63
CA TYR A 263 -8.17 -14.35 23.31
C TYR A 263 -7.64 -15.77 23.45
N GLU A 264 -7.96 -16.61 22.49
CA GLU A 264 -7.29 -17.89 22.31
C GLU A 264 -5.96 -17.68 21.55
N ASP A 265 -5.10 -18.71 21.58
CA ASP A 265 -3.93 -18.72 20.69
C ASP A 265 -4.38 -18.88 19.22
N HIS A 266 -3.58 -18.34 18.30
CA HIS A 266 -3.85 -18.37 16.86
C HIS A 266 -5.05 -17.53 16.39
N VAL A 267 -5.29 -16.38 17.03
CA VAL A 267 -6.33 -15.44 16.62
C VAL A 267 -5.84 -14.52 15.50
N PRO A 268 -6.61 -14.34 14.41
CA PRO A 268 -6.27 -13.34 13.38
C PRO A 268 -6.31 -11.93 13.95
N ALA A 269 -5.37 -11.07 13.53
CA ALA A 269 -5.34 -9.68 13.97
C ALA A 269 -6.63 -8.90 13.65
N SER A 270 -7.28 -9.23 12.53
CA SER A 270 -8.56 -8.64 12.14
C SER A 270 -9.69 -8.94 13.14
N THR A 271 -9.68 -10.13 13.75
CA THR A 271 -10.65 -10.51 14.78
C THR A 271 -10.45 -9.67 16.04
N VAL A 272 -9.20 -9.51 16.48
CA VAL A 272 -8.86 -8.66 17.64
C VAL A 272 -9.33 -7.22 17.41
N ILE A 273 -9.02 -6.64 16.26
CA ILE A 273 -9.44 -5.26 15.91
C ILE A 273 -10.96 -5.14 15.85
N LYS A 274 -11.67 -6.13 15.29
CA LYS A 274 -13.11 -6.16 15.21
C LYS A 274 -13.75 -6.15 16.60
N GLU A 275 -13.32 -7.05 17.48
CA GLU A 275 -13.83 -7.17 18.85
C GLU A 275 -13.57 -5.90 19.67
N CYS A 276 -12.37 -5.33 19.58
CA CYS A 276 -12.07 -4.05 20.20
C CYS A 276 -12.98 -2.94 19.68
N THR A 277 -13.20 -2.87 18.36
CA THR A 277 -14.06 -1.86 17.75
C THR A 277 -15.50 -1.98 18.25
N GLU A 278 -16.06 -3.19 18.31
CA GLU A 278 -17.41 -3.43 18.81
C GLU A 278 -17.58 -2.96 20.26
N ARG A 279 -16.58 -3.22 21.12
CA ARG A 279 -16.63 -2.77 22.52
C ARG A 279 -16.51 -1.25 22.64
N ILE A 280 -15.62 -0.62 21.88
CA ILE A 280 -15.48 0.83 21.87
C ILE A 280 -16.78 1.50 21.40
N VAL A 281 -17.40 0.98 20.35
CA VAL A 281 -18.70 1.47 19.87
C VAL A 281 -19.74 1.38 20.98
N ASN A 282 -19.83 0.24 21.69
CA ASN A 282 -20.77 0.09 22.80
C ASN A 282 -20.47 1.07 23.95
N GLN A 283 -19.21 1.36 24.27
CA GLN A 283 -18.87 2.37 25.27
C GLN A 283 -19.35 3.76 24.87
N VAL A 284 -19.17 4.14 23.60
CA VAL A 284 -19.65 5.43 23.07
C VAL A 284 -21.17 5.52 23.11
N LEU A 285 -21.85 4.48 22.65
CA LEU A 285 -23.33 4.45 22.66
C LEU A 285 -23.93 4.51 24.07
N ASN A 286 -23.24 3.95 25.07
CA ASN A 286 -23.69 3.98 26.46
C ASN A 286 -23.36 5.31 27.18
N GLN A 287 -22.42 6.10 26.67
CA GLN A 287 -22.03 7.40 27.24
C GLN A 287 -22.86 8.57 26.71
N GLU A 288 -23.31 8.46 25.49
CA GLU A 288 -24.17 9.45 24.86
C GLU A 288 -25.54 8.78 24.62
N ASP A 289 -26.66 9.39 25.12
CA ASP A 289 -28.04 8.89 24.96
C ASP A 289 -28.48 8.86 23.49
N PHE A 290 -27.70 8.21 22.61
CA PHE A 290 -28.05 8.02 21.18
C PHE A 290 -29.20 7.01 20.99
N LEU A 291 -29.66 6.35 22.06
CA LEU A 291 -30.69 5.30 21.99
C LEU A 291 -32.06 5.77 22.45
N GLU A 292 -32.25 7.08 22.77
CA GLU A 292 -33.55 7.66 23.06
C GLU A 292 -34.09 8.35 21.80
N ASP A 293 -34.85 7.58 20.98
CA ASP A 293 -35.99 8.06 20.17
C ASP A 293 -36.91 6.88 19.77
#